data_dad3989e0680cc10d8b2e7062bd85655
#
_entry.id   dad3989e0680cc10d8b2e7062bd85655
#
_cell.length_a   1.000
_cell.length_b   1.000
_cell.length_c   1.000
_cell.angle_alpha   90.00
_cell.angle_beta   90.00
_cell.angle_gamma   90.00
#
_symmetry.space_group_name_H-M   'P 1'
#
loop_
_entity.id
_entity.type
_entity.pdbx_description
1 polymer ?
#
loop_
_entity_poly.entity_id
_entity_poly.type
_entity_poly.pdbx_seq_one_letter_code
_entity_poly.pdbx_strand_id
1 'polypeptide(L)'
;MTLIKSISGIRGTIGGQPGDNLTPIDLAKFTSAYAQWLKETSGDKRLTVVVGRDARLSGEMAASIVEGTLCGCGIDVIDIGLATTPTVEVAVTGRRADGGIILTASHNPKQWNALKLLNARGEFLNDAEGKRVLAIAASDGYTFPDVDRIGHVLDRTSYDKTHIDRVLALKLVDRDAIRAARFKVVVDAVNSVGGVVIPALLRELGVEVVELNCAPDGHFAHTPEPIPANLTEISARVPAEKADLGIVVDPDVDRLALVCEDGTMFGEEYTLVAVADYVLSHTKGATVSNLSSSRALRDVTERHGCRYYAAAVGEVNVVTKMKEVGAVIGGEGNGGVIYPEIHYGRDALVGVALFLTHLARKGMSASALRATYPPYYISKNKIELTPEIDVDDVLRRMKAKYAHEQVNDIDGVKIDFPTEWVHLRKSNTEPIIRIYSESRDEAAADALAEKIIADIRSVIAG
;
A
#
# COMPACT_ATOMS: atom_id res chain seq x y z
N MET A 1 -10.94 -19.39 -11.87
CA MET A 1 -9.72 -19.40 -11.03
C MET A 1 -9.42 -17.97 -10.58
N THR A 2 -9.33 -17.73 -9.26
CA THR A 2 -9.00 -16.41 -8.68
C THR A 2 -7.72 -16.42 -7.84
N LEU A 3 -7.13 -17.62 -7.57
CA LEU A 3 -5.92 -17.73 -6.78
C LEU A 3 -4.71 -17.17 -7.53
N ILE A 4 -4.21 -16.05 -7.03
CA ILE A 4 -3.03 -15.36 -7.54
C ILE A 4 -1.88 -15.63 -6.58
N LYS A 5 -0.82 -16.24 -7.11
CA LYS A 5 0.42 -16.57 -6.40
C LYS A 5 1.49 -15.58 -6.84
N SER A 6 1.77 -14.59 -6.02
CA SER A 6 2.77 -13.56 -6.34
C SER A 6 3.76 -13.36 -5.20
N ILE A 7 4.85 -12.70 -5.48
CA ILE A 7 5.84 -12.32 -4.47
C ILE A 7 5.27 -11.37 -3.42
N SER A 8 4.26 -10.57 -3.77
CA SER A 8 3.56 -9.67 -2.85
C SER A 8 2.47 -10.34 -2.01
N GLY A 9 2.36 -11.66 -2.08
CA GLY A 9 1.40 -12.44 -1.32
C GLY A 9 0.56 -13.40 -2.16
N ILE A 10 -0.12 -14.28 -1.48
CA ILE A 10 -1.02 -15.29 -2.04
C ILE A 10 -2.44 -14.84 -1.77
N ARG A 11 -3.19 -14.48 -2.79
CA ARG A 11 -4.54 -13.93 -2.66
C ARG A 11 -5.55 -14.63 -3.56
N GLY A 12 -6.80 -14.67 -3.12
CA GLY A 12 -7.89 -15.23 -3.90
C GLY A 12 -9.23 -14.98 -3.24
N THR A 13 -10.31 -15.33 -3.95
CA THR A 13 -11.63 -15.35 -3.35
C THR A 13 -11.75 -16.55 -2.41
N ILE A 14 -12.39 -16.34 -1.27
CA ILE A 14 -12.60 -17.38 -0.27
C ILE A 14 -13.67 -18.37 -0.75
N GLY A 15 -13.43 -19.65 -0.52
CA GLY A 15 -14.30 -20.75 -0.95
C GLY A 15 -13.86 -21.36 -2.28
N GLY A 16 -14.73 -22.20 -2.88
CA GLY A 16 -14.44 -22.86 -4.16
C GLY A 16 -13.52 -24.08 -4.04
N GLN A 17 -12.68 -24.31 -5.04
CA GLN A 17 -11.80 -25.48 -5.13
C GLN A 17 -10.36 -25.13 -4.73
N PRO A 18 -9.66 -26.03 -4.01
CA PRO A 18 -8.23 -25.85 -3.72
C PRO A 18 -7.41 -25.66 -5.00
N GLY A 19 -6.50 -24.71 -4.97
CA GLY A 19 -5.66 -24.36 -6.12
C GLY A 19 -6.29 -23.38 -7.12
N ASP A 20 -7.62 -23.25 -7.14
CA ASP A 20 -8.36 -22.29 -7.97
C ASP A 20 -8.77 -21.03 -7.21
N ASN A 21 -9.02 -21.19 -5.92
CA ASN A 21 -9.46 -20.14 -5.00
C ASN A 21 -8.58 -20.20 -3.73
N LEU A 22 -8.74 -19.24 -2.83
CA LEU A 22 -8.07 -19.27 -1.54
C LEU A 22 -8.91 -20.07 -0.54
N THR A 23 -8.61 -21.36 -0.43
CA THR A 23 -9.30 -22.29 0.48
C THR A 23 -8.51 -22.51 1.77
N PRO A 24 -9.11 -23.16 2.81
CA PRO A 24 -8.38 -23.59 4.00
C PRO A 24 -7.13 -24.42 3.69
N ILE A 25 -7.19 -25.27 2.65
CA ILE A 25 -6.04 -26.10 2.23
C ILE A 25 -4.93 -25.23 1.65
N ASP A 26 -5.27 -24.21 0.85
CA ASP A 26 -4.28 -23.29 0.30
C ASP A 26 -3.64 -22.44 1.40
N LEU A 27 -4.44 -21.97 2.38
CA LEU A 27 -3.91 -21.25 3.55
C LEU A 27 -2.87 -22.10 4.30
N ALA A 28 -3.19 -23.35 4.62
CA ALA A 28 -2.27 -24.27 5.30
C ALA A 28 -1.01 -24.56 4.45
N LYS A 29 -1.18 -24.81 3.15
CA LYS A 29 -0.09 -25.10 2.21
C LYS A 29 0.92 -23.95 2.15
N PHE A 30 0.46 -22.73 1.88
CA PHE A 30 1.36 -21.57 1.74
C PHE A 30 1.97 -21.13 3.08
N THR A 31 1.24 -21.29 4.19
CA THR A 31 1.78 -21.08 5.54
C THR A 31 2.90 -22.08 5.86
N SER A 32 2.72 -23.36 5.52
CA SER A 32 3.76 -24.39 5.69
C SER A 32 5.00 -24.11 4.85
N ALA A 33 4.80 -23.64 3.61
CA ALA A 33 5.91 -23.26 2.74
C ALA A 33 6.68 -22.04 3.27
N TYR A 34 5.97 -21.03 3.78
CA TYR A 34 6.59 -19.87 4.43
C TYR A 34 7.35 -20.28 5.71
N ALA A 35 6.75 -21.14 6.54
CA ALA A 35 7.42 -21.69 7.72
C ALA A 35 8.72 -22.42 7.37
N GLN A 36 8.71 -23.21 6.29
CA GLN A 36 9.92 -23.91 5.81
C GLN A 36 10.98 -22.91 5.33
N TRP A 37 10.60 -21.88 4.59
CA TRP A 37 11.51 -20.82 4.16
C TRP A 37 12.16 -20.10 5.36
N LEU A 38 11.39 -19.78 6.40
CA LEU A 38 11.93 -19.20 7.65
C LEU A 38 12.98 -20.12 8.30
N LYS A 39 12.72 -21.43 8.36
CA LYS A 39 13.69 -22.41 8.89
C LYS A 39 14.98 -22.42 8.08
N GLU A 40 14.89 -22.39 6.74
CA GLU A 40 16.05 -22.37 5.85
C GLU A 40 16.91 -21.11 6.04
N THR A 41 16.29 -19.97 6.34
CA THR A 41 16.98 -18.67 6.42
C THR A 41 17.45 -18.28 7.81
N SER A 42 16.84 -18.84 8.86
CA SER A 42 17.07 -18.42 10.26
C SER A 42 17.92 -19.41 11.07
N GLY A 43 18.25 -20.56 10.50
CA GLY A 43 19.03 -21.62 11.17
C GLY A 43 18.25 -22.39 12.25
N ASP A 44 18.96 -23.22 13.02
CA ASP A 44 18.37 -24.12 14.02
C ASP A 44 18.09 -23.38 15.35
N LYS A 45 17.07 -22.54 15.35
CA LYS A 45 16.57 -21.85 16.55
C LYS A 45 15.05 -21.93 16.62
N ARG A 46 14.49 -21.69 17.79
CA ARG A 46 13.03 -21.52 17.95
C ARG A 46 12.61 -20.23 17.24
N LEU A 47 11.71 -20.35 16.25
CA LEU A 47 11.24 -19.23 15.46
C LEU A 47 9.94 -18.70 16.04
N THR A 48 9.70 -17.40 15.83
CA THR A 48 8.47 -16.70 16.21
C THR A 48 7.94 -15.89 15.04
N VAL A 49 6.63 -15.97 14.79
CA VAL A 49 5.94 -15.22 13.72
C VAL A 49 4.81 -14.38 14.32
N VAL A 50 4.74 -13.11 13.93
CA VAL A 50 3.61 -12.24 14.24
C VAL A 50 2.50 -12.49 13.24
N VAL A 51 1.26 -12.65 13.71
CA VAL A 51 0.07 -12.77 12.86
C VAL A 51 -0.89 -11.63 13.19
N GLY A 52 -1.37 -10.95 12.18
CA GLY A 52 -2.41 -9.93 12.29
C GLY A 52 -3.37 -9.98 11.10
N ARG A 53 -4.53 -9.37 11.23
CA ARG A 53 -5.57 -9.40 10.19
C ARG A 53 -6.36 -8.10 10.12
N ASP A 54 -6.91 -7.80 8.94
CA ASP A 54 -7.97 -6.80 8.82
C ASP A 54 -9.34 -7.37 9.31
N ALA A 55 -10.40 -6.59 9.17
CA ALA A 55 -11.71 -6.98 9.66
C ALA A 55 -12.53 -7.84 8.67
N ARG A 56 -11.95 -8.36 7.59
CA ARG A 56 -12.68 -9.21 6.61
C ARG A 56 -13.37 -10.37 7.31
N LEU A 57 -14.58 -10.71 6.85
CA LEU A 57 -15.41 -11.80 7.40
C LEU A 57 -14.68 -13.13 7.48
N SER A 58 -13.78 -13.41 6.55
CA SER A 58 -12.95 -14.63 6.54
C SER A 58 -11.73 -14.56 7.45
N GLY A 59 -11.47 -13.44 8.10
CA GLY A 59 -10.22 -13.17 8.85
C GLY A 59 -9.99 -14.14 10.00
N GLU A 60 -11.01 -14.39 10.83
CA GLU A 60 -10.89 -15.30 11.99
C GLU A 60 -10.64 -16.75 11.58
N MET A 61 -11.36 -17.23 10.58
CA MET A 61 -11.16 -18.57 10.02
C MET A 61 -9.73 -18.70 9.48
N ALA A 62 -9.28 -17.71 8.68
CA ALA A 62 -7.94 -17.72 8.11
C ALA A 62 -6.86 -17.66 9.19
N ALA A 63 -7.02 -16.82 10.22
CA ALA A 63 -6.09 -16.72 11.35
C ALA A 63 -5.96 -18.05 12.09
N SER A 64 -7.08 -18.70 12.41
CA SER A 64 -7.07 -20.00 13.11
C SER A 64 -6.29 -21.07 12.33
N ILE A 65 -6.43 -21.12 11.01
CA ILE A 65 -5.70 -22.07 10.17
C ILE A 65 -4.20 -21.74 10.12
N VAL A 66 -3.87 -20.46 9.93
CA VAL A 66 -2.48 -20.00 9.86
C VAL A 66 -1.76 -20.23 11.16
N GLU A 67 -2.34 -19.86 12.29
CA GLU A 67 -1.77 -20.08 13.63
C GLU A 67 -1.55 -21.56 13.92
N GLY A 68 -2.58 -22.39 13.71
CA GLY A 68 -2.48 -23.84 13.91
C GLY A 68 -1.42 -24.47 13.00
N THR A 69 -1.31 -24.01 11.76
CA THR A 69 -0.29 -24.49 10.81
C THR A 69 1.11 -24.08 11.24
N LEU A 70 1.33 -22.83 11.65
CA LEU A 70 2.63 -22.37 12.19
C LEU A 70 3.04 -23.18 13.41
N CYS A 71 2.12 -23.38 14.37
CA CYS A 71 2.36 -24.24 15.53
C CYS A 71 2.71 -25.66 15.10
N GLY A 72 1.96 -26.25 14.17
CA GLY A 72 2.27 -27.58 13.59
C GLY A 72 3.62 -27.64 12.89
N CYS A 73 4.10 -26.53 12.33
CA CYS A 73 5.44 -26.40 11.78
C CYS A 73 6.54 -26.19 12.83
N GLY A 74 6.22 -26.11 14.13
CA GLY A 74 7.18 -25.88 15.20
C GLY A 74 7.58 -24.42 15.40
N ILE A 75 6.74 -23.47 14.95
CA ILE A 75 6.95 -22.03 15.07
C ILE A 75 6.00 -21.45 16.11
N ASP A 76 6.52 -20.61 16.98
CA ASP A 76 5.69 -19.89 17.95
C ASP A 76 4.99 -18.69 17.28
N VAL A 77 3.80 -18.38 17.76
CA VAL A 77 2.95 -17.34 17.21
C VAL A 77 2.71 -16.23 18.22
N ILE A 78 2.82 -15.00 17.79
CA ILE A 78 2.31 -13.81 18.47
C ILE A 78 1.12 -13.30 17.64
N ASP A 79 -0.09 -13.55 18.13
CA ASP A 79 -1.32 -13.06 17.51
C ASP A 79 -1.63 -11.66 18.02
N ILE A 80 -1.64 -10.67 17.13
CA ILE A 80 -2.00 -9.29 17.46
C ILE A 80 -3.45 -8.94 17.07
N GLY A 81 -4.21 -9.92 16.62
CA GLY A 81 -5.64 -9.81 16.32
C GLY A 81 -5.96 -8.90 15.14
N LEU A 82 -6.97 -8.04 15.32
CA LEU A 82 -7.25 -6.97 14.37
C LEU A 82 -6.08 -5.99 14.38
N ALA A 83 -5.44 -5.85 13.23
CA ALA A 83 -4.26 -5.02 13.06
C ALA A 83 -4.14 -4.51 11.62
N THR A 84 -3.55 -3.33 11.47
CA THR A 84 -3.23 -2.77 10.15
C THR A 84 -1.99 -3.47 9.58
N THR A 85 -1.81 -3.43 8.26
CA THR A 85 -0.58 -3.89 7.60
C THR A 85 0.66 -3.25 8.26
N PRO A 86 0.77 -1.91 8.39
CA PRO A 86 1.94 -1.31 9.05
C PRO A 86 2.08 -1.68 10.53
N THR A 87 0.99 -1.91 11.27
CA THR A 87 1.07 -2.36 12.66
C THR A 87 1.75 -3.74 12.78
N VAL A 88 1.44 -4.68 11.86
CA VAL A 88 2.12 -5.98 11.83
C VAL A 88 3.61 -5.82 11.50
N GLU A 89 3.96 -5.00 10.51
CA GLU A 89 5.35 -4.71 10.13
C GLU A 89 6.16 -4.16 11.31
N VAL A 90 5.60 -3.17 12.02
CA VAL A 90 6.20 -2.57 13.22
C VAL A 90 6.28 -3.58 14.37
N ALA A 91 5.28 -4.49 14.50
CA ALA A 91 5.27 -5.52 15.53
C ALA A 91 6.36 -6.58 15.31
N VAL A 92 6.63 -6.99 14.06
CA VAL A 92 7.70 -7.96 13.75
C VAL A 92 9.04 -7.48 14.34
N THR A 93 9.42 -6.26 14.04
CA THR A 93 10.68 -5.69 14.54
C THR A 93 10.64 -5.41 16.03
N GLY A 94 9.53 -4.89 16.55
CA GLY A 94 9.36 -4.55 17.97
C GLY A 94 9.31 -5.75 18.89
N ARG A 95 8.79 -6.87 18.42
CA ARG A 95 8.76 -8.17 19.15
C ARG A 95 9.99 -9.04 18.83
N ARG A 96 10.88 -8.59 17.92
CA ARG A 96 12.04 -9.34 17.44
C ARG A 96 11.64 -10.71 16.88
N ALA A 97 10.51 -10.75 16.19
CA ALA A 97 10.02 -11.94 15.52
C ALA A 97 10.83 -12.24 14.25
N ASP A 98 10.82 -13.48 13.82
CA ASP A 98 11.56 -13.94 12.63
C ASP A 98 10.81 -13.66 11.33
N GLY A 99 9.54 -13.30 11.44
CA GLY A 99 8.71 -12.92 10.31
C GLY A 99 7.31 -12.52 10.74
N GLY A 100 6.45 -12.27 9.76
CA GLY A 100 5.05 -11.92 9.99
C GLY A 100 4.13 -12.39 8.88
N ILE A 101 2.87 -12.58 9.21
CA ILE A 101 1.78 -12.84 8.25
C ILE A 101 0.66 -11.85 8.49
N ILE A 102 0.25 -11.17 7.42
CA ILE A 102 -0.90 -10.28 7.45
C ILE A 102 -2.01 -10.90 6.62
N LEU A 103 -3.18 -11.09 7.23
CA LEU A 103 -4.36 -11.64 6.58
C LEU A 103 -5.25 -10.50 6.10
N THR A 104 -5.03 -10.09 4.86
CA THR A 104 -5.76 -8.99 4.20
C THR A 104 -5.59 -9.05 2.70
N ALA A 105 -6.62 -8.68 1.97
CA ALA A 105 -6.54 -8.46 0.53
C ALA A 105 -6.58 -6.95 0.18
N SER A 106 -6.20 -6.06 1.12
CA SER A 106 -6.18 -4.60 0.94
C SER A 106 -7.51 -4.09 0.36
N HIS A 107 -7.47 -3.34 -0.72
CA HIS A 107 -8.62 -2.75 -1.40
C HIS A 107 -9.48 -3.73 -2.24
N ASN A 108 -9.16 -5.02 -2.27
CA ASN A 108 -10.03 -5.99 -2.95
C ASN A 108 -11.37 -6.13 -2.22
N PRO A 109 -12.48 -6.46 -2.95
CA PRO A 109 -13.80 -6.64 -2.36
C PRO A 109 -13.84 -7.69 -1.23
N LYS A 110 -14.92 -7.69 -0.44
CA LYS A 110 -15.05 -8.48 0.81
C LYS A 110 -14.86 -9.98 0.67
N GLN A 111 -15.15 -10.56 -0.51
CA GLN A 111 -14.98 -12.00 -0.79
C GLN A 111 -13.51 -12.42 -0.98
N TRP A 112 -12.58 -11.49 -1.09
CA TRP A 112 -11.16 -11.75 -1.20
C TRP A 112 -10.49 -11.81 0.16
N ASN A 113 -9.42 -12.61 0.27
CA ASN A 113 -8.43 -12.52 1.34
C ASN A 113 -7.04 -12.88 0.79
N ALA A 114 -6.01 -12.68 1.59
CA ALA A 114 -4.65 -13.04 1.20
C ALA A 114 -3.75 -13.32 2.41
N LEU A 115 -2.66 -14.01 2.13
CA LEU A 115 -1.48 -14.10 2.97
C LEU A 115 -0.44 -13.11 2.44
N LYS A 116 -0.20 -12.00 3.14
CA LYS A 116 0.93 -11.12 2.91
C LYS A 116 2.06 -11.55 3.85
N LEU A 117 3.24 -11.85 3.33
CA LEU A 117 4.35 -12.46 4.05
C LEU A 117 5.47 -11.46 4.30
N LEU A 118 5.94 -11.38 5.54
CA LEU A 118 7.01 -10.49 5.97
C LEU A 118 8.26 -11.26 6.38
N ASN A 119 9.43 -10.68 6.15
CA ASN A 119 10.70 -11.16 6.69
C ASN A 119 10.96 -10.59 8.11
N ALA A 120 12.08 -10.96 8.71
CA ALA A 120 12.47 -10.53 10.07
C ALA A 120 12.70 -9.01 10.22
N ARG A 121 12.76 -8.26 9.12
CA ARG A 121 12.85 -6.81 9.14
C ARG A 121 11.47 -6.13 9.16
N GLY A 122 10.39 -6.92 9.18
CA GLY A 122 9.02 -6.40 9.05
C GLY A 122 8.72 -5.86 7.65
N GLU A 123 9.37 -6.38 6.62
CA GLU A 123 9.23 -5.97 5.23
C GLU A 123 8.63 -7.10 4.41
N PHE A 124 7.88 -6.77 3.37
CA PHE A 124 7.42 -7.78 2.41
C PHE A 124 8.61 -8.54 1.81
N LEU A 125 8.37 -9.83 1.50
CA LEU A 125 9.38 -10.66 0.85
C LEU A 125 9.78 -10.04 -0.49
N ASN A 126 11.08 -10.02 -0.78
CA ASN A 126 11.58 -9.63 -2.09
C ASN A 126 11.33 -10.73 -3.14
N ASP A 127 11.68 -10.46 -4.39
CA ASP A 127 11.44 -11.38 -5.51
C ASP A 127 12.09 -12.77 -5.29
N ALA A 128 13.33 -12.83 -4.79
CA ALA A 128 14.03 -14.09 -4.55
C ALA A 128 13.40 -14.87 -3.37
N GLU A 129 13.08 -14.17 -2.28
CA GLU A 129 12.41 -14.73 -1.10
C GLU A 129 11.02 -15.29 -1.46
N GLY A 130 10.20 -14.50 -2.16
CA GLY A 130 8.86 -14.90 -2.60
C GLY A 130 8.88 -16.08 -3.58
N LYS A 131 9.77 -16.07 -4.57
CA LYS A 131 9.98 -17.22 -5.48
C LYS A 131 10.38 -18.48 -4.74
N ARG A 132 11.21 -18.38 -3.69
CA ARG A 132 11.60 -19.55 -2.88
C ARG A 132 10.40 -20.13 -2.15
N VAL A 133 9.58 -19.31 -1.50
CA VAL A 133 8.33 -19.75 -0.85
C VAL A 133 7.40 -20.45 -1.84
N LEU A 134 7.20 -19.89 -3.03
CA LEU A 134 6.35 -20.48 -4.07
C LEU A 134 6.93 -21.82 -4.58
N ALA A 135 8.24 -21.95 -4.71
CA ALA A 135 8.89 -23.19 -5.10
C ALA A 135 8.73 -24.30 -4.04
N ILE A 136 8.85 -23.95 -2.75
CA ILE A 136 8.58 -24.88 -1.64
C ILE A 136 7.12 -25.32 -1.67
N ALA A 137 6.18 -24.41 -1.85
CA ALA A 137 4.76 -24.75 -1.96
C ALA A 137 4.45 -25.65 -3.17
N ALA A 138 5.10 -25.42 -4.31
CA ALA A 138 4.89 -26.22 -5.51
C ALA A 138 5.38 -27.67 -5.39
N SER A 139 6.43 -27.90 -4.62
CA SER A 139 7.05 -29.21 -4.40
C SER A 139 6.56 -29.91 -3.13
N ASP A 140 5.67 -29.29 -2.35
CA ASP A 140 5.30 -29.70 -0.98
C ASP A 140 6.56 -29.96 -0.10
N GLY A 141 7.60 -29.14 -0.31
CA GLY A 141 8.94 -29.26 0.26
C GLY A 141 9.05 -28.79 1.71
N TYR A 142 8.05 -29.03 2.55
CA TYR A 142 8.02 -28.65 3.96
C TYR A 142 7.87 -29.88 4.86
N THR A 143 8.35 -29.78 6.10
CA THR A 143 8.30 -30.84 7.09
C THR A 143 7.74 -30.36 8.40
N PHE A 144 7.11 -31.29 9.15
CA PHE A 144 6.55 -31.04 10.46
C PHE A 144 7.41 -31.71 11.52
N PRO A 145 7.66 -31.09 12.68
CA PRO A 145 8.41 -31.67 13.79
C PRO A 145 7.60 -32.72 14.55
N ASP A 146 8.29 -33.46 15.43
CA ASP A 146 7.64 -34.31 16.42
C ASP A 146 6.83 -33.49 17.41
N VAL A 147 5.94 -34.18 18.18
CA VAL A 147 5.04 -33.57 19.15
C VAL A 147 5.76 -32.72 20.21
N ASP A 148 6.98 -33.07 20.58
CA ASP A 148 7.76 -32.35 21.58
C ASP A 148 8.32 -31.01 21.06
N ARG A 149 8.22 -30.75 19.76
CA ARG A 149 8.76 -29.55 19.11
C ARG A 149 7.70 -28.71 18.37
N ILE A 150 6.42 -28.98 18.60
CA ILE A 150 5.35 -28.12 18.08
C ILE A 150 5.46 -26.70 18.66
N GLY A 151 4.92 -25.71 17.92
CA GLY A 151 4.86 -24.31 18.34
C GLY A 151 3.67 -24.04 19.26
N HIS A 152 3.67 -22.84 19.83
CA HIS A 152 2.62 -22.35 20.71
C HIS A 152 2.22 -20.92 20.36
N VAL A 153 0.96 -20.56 20.62
CA VAL A 153 0.55 -19.15 20.62
C VAL A 153 1.02 -18.55 21.96
N LEU A 154 2.00 -17.65 21.89
CA LEU A 154 2.65 -17.08 23.06
C LEU A 154 1.89 -15.88 23.64
N ASP A 155 1.22 -15.12 22.78
CA ASP A 155 0.57 -13.86 23.14
C ASP A 155 -0.63 -13.60 22.18
N ARG A 156 -1.66 -12.94 22.72
CA ARG A 156 -2.85 -12.48 21.99
C ARG A 156 -3.18 -11.04 22.38
N THR A 157 -2.24 -10.12 22.13
CA THR A 157 -2.37 -8.72 22.55
C THR A 157 -2.20 -7.79 21.36
N SER A 158 -3.16 -6.87 21.15
CA SER A 158 -3.05 -5.83 20.13
C SER A 158 -1.76 -5.03 20.24
N TYR A 159 -1.23 -4.63 19.10
CA TYR A 159 -0.02 -3.80 19.00
C TYR A 159 -0.31 -2.35 18.58
N ASP A 160 -1.58 -1.99 18.40
CA ASP A 160 -2.02 -0.69 17.89
C ASP A 160 -1.51 0.47 18.72
N LYS A 161 -1.66 0.37 20.05
CA LYS A 161 -1.17 1.42 20.94
C LYS A 161 0.34 1.63 20.83
N THR A 162 1.10 0.56 20.73
CA THR A 162 2.56 0.66 20.58
C THR A 162 2.93 1.32 19.24
N HIS A 163 2.20 1.01 18.17
CA HIS A 163 2.40 1.64 16.88
C HIS A 163 2.04 3.13 16.93
N ILE A 164 0.87 3.48 17.47
CA ILE A 164 0.46 4.88 17.68
C ILE A 164 1.51 5.65 18.50
N ASP A 165 1.98 5.10 19.61
CA ASP A 165 2.99 5.74 20.47
C ASP A 165 4.30 6.01 19.68
N ARG A 166 4.73 5.07 18.82
CA ARG A 166 5.90 5.28 17.94
C ARG A 166 5.69 6.39 16.92
N VAL A 167 4.51 6.46 16.29
CA VAL A 167 4.17 7.54 15.36
C VAL A 167 4.18 8.88 16.08
N LEU A 168 3.56 8.96 17.27
CA LEU A 168 3.52 10.18 18.09
C LEU A 168 4.89 10.63 18.61
N ALA A 169 5.86 9.72 18.70
CA ALA A 169 7.23 10.00 19.11
C ALA A 169 8.15 10.48 17.97
N LEU A 170 7.70 10.45 16.72
CA LEU A 170 8.46 10.94 15.57
C LEU A 170 8.76 12.44 15.73
N LYS A 171 10.00 12.85 15.46
CA LYS A 171 10.45 14.23 15.62
C LYS A 171 9.67 15.26 14.81
N LEU A 172 9.15 14.84 13.65
CA LEU A 172 8.38 15.69 12.75
C LEU A 172 6.88 15.73 13.10
N VAL A 173 6.41 14.97 14.07
CA VAL A 173 5.01 15.05 14.55
C VAL A 173 4.91 16.11 15.64
N ASP A 174 4.28 17.24 15.31
CA ASP A 174 4.07 18.37 16.22
C ASP A 174 2.67 18.29 16.85
N ARG A 175 2.58 17.56 17.96
CA ARG A 175 1.32 17.36 18.69
C ARG A 175 0.72 18.67 19.20
N ASP A 176 1.56 19.64 19.58
CA ASP A 176 1.10 20.92 20.14
C ASP A 176 0.52 21.81 19.03
N ALA A 177 1.15 21.84 17.85
CA ALA A 177 0.61 22.56 16.71
C ALA A 177 -0.75 21.96 16.26
N ILE A 178 -0.87 20.63 16.21
CA ILE A 178 -2.13 19.95 15.85
C ILE A 178 -3.23 20.30 16.88
N ARG A 179 -2.95 20.21 18.18
CA ARG A 179 -3.89 20.57 19.25
C ARG A 179 -4.32 22.03 19.20
N ALA A 180 -3.39 22.92 18.93
CA ALA A 180 -3.67 24.36 18.81
C ALA A 180 -4.57 24.68 17.62
N ALA A 181 -4.47 23.90 16.52
CA ALA A 181 -5.30 24.06 15.34
C ALA A 181 -6.77 23.67 15.57
N ARG A 182 -7.07 22.81 16.59
CA ARG A 182 -8.43 22.35 16.94
C ARG A 182 -9.18 21.72 15.76
N PHE A 183 -8.51 20.90 15.00
CA PHE A 183 -9.11 20.24 13.85
C PHE A 183 -10.32 19.40 14.23
N LYS A 184 -11.36 19.44 13.37
CA LYS A 184 -12.46 18.49 13.31
C LYS A 184 -12.32 17.66 12.04
N VAL A 185 -12.31 16.33 12.18
CA VAL A 185 -12.01 15.40 11.07
C VAL A 185 -13.10 14.34 10.96
N VAL A 186 -13.59 14.10 9.74
CA VAL A 186 -14.42 12.93 9.43
C VAL A 186 -13.50 11.77 9.02
N VAL A 187 -13.69 10.60 9.62
CA VAL A 187 -12.91 9.38 9.30
C VAL A 187 -13.81 8.36 8.65
N ASP A 188 -13.45 7.90 7.46
CA ASP A 188 -14.05 6.75 6.79
C ASP A 188 -13.03 5.60 6.73
N ALA A 189 -13.32 4.51 7.40
CA ALA A 189 -12.47 3.33 7.50
C ALA A 189 -13.09 2.09 6.85
N VAL A 190 -14.10 2.28 6.00
CA VAL A 190 -14.76 1.23 5.20
C VAL A 190 -15.22 0.01 6.01
N ASN A 191 -15.57 0.22 7.30
CA ASN A 191 -15.89 -0.85 8.26
C ASN A 191 -14.80 -1.90 8.42
N SER A 192 -13.54 -1.44 8.46
CA SER A 192 -12.39 -2.30 8.73
C SER A 192 -11.54 -1.78 9.90
N VAL A 193 -10.34 -2.32 10.08
CA VAL A 193 -9.46 -2.07 11.24
C VAL A 193 -9.07 -0.60 11.39
N GLY A 194 -9.10 0.17 10.31
CA GLY A 194 -8.89 1.63 10.35
C GLY A 194 -9.85 2.36 11.27
N GLY A 195 -11.09 1.84 11.45
CA GLY A 195 -12.08 2.39 12.38
C GLY A 195 -11.71 2.30 13.86
N VAL A 196 -10.75 1.43 14.19
CA VAL A 196 -10.19 1.34 15.54
C VAL A 196 -8.99 2.28 15.68
N VAL A 197 -8.03 2.18 14.78
CA VAL A 197 -6.70 2.76 14.97
C VAL A 197 -6.64 4.24 14.59
N ILE A 198 -7.34 4.70 13.54
CA ILE A 198 -7.29 6.10 13.10
C ILE A 198 -8.01 7.03 14.11
N PRO A 199 -9.24 6.74 14.57
CA PRO A 199 -9.85 7.53 15.64
C PRO A 199 -9.02 7.57 16.93
N ALA A 200 -8.36 6.47 17.30
CA ALA A 200 -7.48 6.42 18.47
C ALA A 200 -6.26 7.36 18.30
N LEU A 201 -5.58 7.32 17.16
CA LEU A 201 -4.47 8.23 16.85
C LEU A 201 -4.91 9.70 16.89
N LEU A 202 -6.02 10.02 16.25
CA LEU A 202 -6.55 11.40 16.17
C LEU A 202 -6.93 11.96 17.55
N ARG A 203 -7.52 11.16 18.41
CA ARG A 203 -7.82 11.55 19.79
C ARG A 203 -6.58 11.85 20.61
N GLU A 204 -5.51 11.04 20.45
CA GLU A 204 -4.21 11.30 21.08
C GLU A 204 -3.57 12.60 20.57
N LEU A 205 -3.84 12.97 19.33
CA LEU A 205 -3.43 14.24 18.73
C LEU A 205 -4.32 15.42 19.17
N GLY A 206 -5.43 15.18 19.87
CA GLY A 206 -6.38 16.22 20.32
C GLY A 206 -7.31 16.71 19.23
N VAL A 207 -7.59 15.89 18.22
CA VAL A 207 -8.50 16.16 17.10
C VAL A 207 -9.92 15.72 17.45
N GLU A 208 -10.93 16.53 17.10
CA GLU A 208 -12.34 16.14 17.16
C GLU A 208 -12.66 15.18 16.01
N VAL A 209 -13.21 14.01 16.32
CA VAL A 209 -13.41 12.94 15.33
C VAL A 209 -14.90 12.69 15.12
N VAL A 210 -15.32 12.72 13.85
CA VAL A 210 -16.62 12.22 13.39
C VAL A 210 -16.39 10.89 12.69
N GLU A 211 -16.88 9.81 13.26
CA GLU A 211 -16.70 8.46 12.73
C GLU A 211 -17.75 8.16 11.65
N LEU A 212 -17.30 7.73 10.48
CA LEU A 212 -18.10 7.24 9.37
C LEU A 212 -17.54 5.87 8.98
N ASN A 213 -18.40 4.84 8.88
CA ASN A 213 -17.99 3.49 8.49
C ASN A 213 -16.79 2.96 9.31
N CYS A 214 -16.83 3.14 10.63
CA CYS A 214 -15.73 2.77 11.54
C CYS A 214 -16.00 1.50 12.35
N ALA A 215 -17.09 0.76 12.12
CA ALA A 215 -17.33 -0.52 12.77
C ALA A 215 -16.43 -1.61 12.15
N PRO A 216 -15.52 -2.27 12.91
CA PRO A 216 -14.58 -3.24 12.33
C PRO A 216 -15.24 -4.61 12.14
N ASP A 217 -16.37 -4.65 11.44
CA ASP A 217 -17.20 -5.84 11.25
C ASP A 217 -16.99 -6.52 9.87
N GLY A 218 -16.20 -5.92 8.99
CA GLY A 218 -15.85 -6.45 7.67
C GLY A 218 -16.98 -6.36 6.63
N HIS A 219 -18.11 -5.72 6.99
CA HIS A 219 -19.17 -5.36 6.04
C HIS A 219 -18.84 -4.02 5.39
N PHE A 220 -17.96 -4.07 4.38
CA PHE A 220 -17.51 -2.85 3.70
C PHE A 220 -18.67 -2.02 3.18
N ALA A 221 -18.74 -0.78 3.65
CA ALA A 221 -19.85 0.14 3.33
C ALA A 221 -19.85 0.58 1.86
N HIS A 222 -18.70 0.62 1.24
CA HIS A 222 -18.49 0.94 -0.18
C HIS A 222 -17.35 0.07 -0.74
N THR A 223 -17.07 0.18 -2.04
CA THR A 223 -15.88 -0.44 -2.65
C THR A 223 -14.63 0.06 -1.92
N PRO A 224 -13.78 -0.84 -1.40
CA PRO A 224 -12.75 -0.44 -0.43
C PRO A 224 -11.52 0.25 -1.02
N GLU A 225 -11.49 0.48 -2.33
CA GLU A 225 -10.44 1.28 -2.97
C GLU A 225 -10.73 2.77 -2.75
N PRO A 226 -9.82 3.56 -2.12
CA PRO A 226 -10.06 4.95 -1.76
C PRO A 226 -9.85 5.91 -2.95
N ILE A 227 -10.70 5.79 -3.96
CA ILE A 227 -10.74 6.65 -5.15
C ILE A 227 -12.04 7.49 -5.16
N PRO A 228 -12.07 8.64 -5.86
CA PRO A 228 -13.20 9.58 -5.83
C PRO A 228 -14.58 8.94 -6.06
N ALA A 229 -14.66 7.98 -7.00
CA ALA A 229 -15.89 7.29 -7.34
C ALA A 229 -16.54 6.52 -6.18
N ASN A 230 -15.72 6.09 -5.20
CA ASN A 230 -16.14 5.31 -4.04
C ASN A 230 -16.35 6.15 -2.78
N LEU A 231 -16.00 7.44 -2.80
CA LEU A 231 -15.90 8.32 -1.63
C LEU A 231 -16.96 9.44 -1.59
N THR A 232 -18.11 9.24 -2.25
CA THR A 232 -19.16 10.26 -2.36
C THR A 232 -19.79 10.58 -1.01
N GLU A 233 -19.90 9.60 -0.09
CA GLU A 233 -20.51 9.80 1.22
C GLU A 233 -19.65 10.72 2.10
N ILE A 234 -18.36 10.45 2.22
CA ILE A 234 -17.49 11.31 3.03
C ILE A 234 -17.32 12.69 2.40
N SER A 235 -17.27 12.79 1.05
CA SER A 235 -17.22 14.08 0.34
C SER A 235 -18.42 14.97 0.65
N ALA A 236 -19.60 14.38 0.84
CA ALA A 236 -20.78 15.10 1.28
C ALA A 236 -20.77 15.37 2.80
N ARG A 237 -20.24 14.45 3.59
CA ARG A 237 -20.24 14.50 5.05
C ARG A 237 -19.31 15.59 5.61
N VAL A 238 -18.12 15.77 5.03
CA VAL A 238 -17.13 16.75 5.51
C VAL A 238 -17.69 18.16 5.59
N PRO A 239 -18.24 18.76 4.52
CA PRO A 239 -18.85 20.10 4.61
C PRO A 239 -20.11 20.14 5.46
N ALA A 240 -20.93 19.07 5.49
CA ALA A 240 -22.14 19.01 6.32
C ALA A 240 -21.81 19.07 7.83
N GLU A 241 -20.71 18.43 8.25
CA GLU A 241 -20.19 18.47 9.62
C GLU A 241 -19.37 19.73 9.92
N LYS A 242 -19.12 20.57 8.92
CA LYS A 242 -18.17 21.69 8.99
C LYS A 242 -16.78 21.20 9.49
N ALA A 243 -16.36 20.06 9.02
CA ALA A 243 -15.06 19.48 9.35
C ALA A 243 -13.96 20.13 8.50
N ASP A 244 -12.76 20.19 9.06
CA ASP A 244 -11.59 20.74 8.38
C ASP A 244 -11.00 19.78 7.35
N LEU A 245 -11.27 18.46 7.51
CA LEU A 245 -10.68 17.41 6.70
C LEU A 245 -11.50 16.13 6.78
N GLY A 246 -11.52 15.37 5.69
CA GLY A 246 -11.87 13.96 5.67
C GLY A 246 -10.63 13.08 5.54
N ILE A 247 -10.57 12.02 6.32
CA ILE A 247 -9.51 10.99 6.27
C ILE A 247 -10.16 9.67 5.85
N VAL A 248 -9.64 9.07 4.79
CA VAL A 248 -10.10 7.78 4.28
C VAL A 248 -8.93 6.81 4.23
N VAL A 249 -9.14 5.62 4.75
CA VAL A 249 -8.15 4.52 4.69
C VAL A 249 -8.77 3.27 4.08
N ASP A 250 -7.95 2.47 3.42
CA ASP A 250 -8.36 1.16 2.93
C ASP A 250 -8.40 0.11 4.07
N PRO A 251 -8.93 -1.10 3.82
CA PRO A 251 -9.17 -2.09 4.88
C PRO A 251 -7.98 -2.43 5.78
N ASP A 252 -6.76 -2.35 5.29
CA ASP A 252 -5.54 -2.67 6.04
C ASP A 252 -4.64 -1.45 6.33
N VAL A 253 -5.14 -0.24 6.01
CA VAL A 253 -4.59 1.05 6.45
C VAL A 253 -3.16 1.32 5.93
N ASP A 254 -2.85 0.79 4.76
CA ASP A 254 -1.59 1.09 4.06
C ASP A 254 -1.75 2.26 3.05
N ARG A 255 -3.00 2.68 2.77
CA ARG A 255 -3.35 3.81 1.88
C ARG A 255 -4.13 4.88 2.62
N LEU A 256 -3.84 6.13 2.29
CA LEU A 256 -4.47 7.32 2.84
C LEU A 256 -4.97 8.25 1.72
N ALA A 257 -6.27 8.45 1.63
CA ALA A 257 -6.88 9.50 0.83
C ALA A 257 -7.46 10.59 1.73
N LEU A 258 -7.45 11.83 1.23
CA LEU A 258 -7.87 13.01 1.98
C LEU A 258 -8.97 13.74 1.21
N VAL A 259 -9.95 14.26 1.97
CA VAL A 259 -11.05 15.07 1.47
C VAL A 259 -10.94 16.46 2.09
N CYS A 260 -10.94 17.50 1.27
CA CYS A 260 -10.85 18.88 1.72
C CYS A 260 -12.13 19.34 2.45
N GLU A 261 -12.05 20.44 3.17
CA GLU A 261 -13.14 21.04 3.94
C GLU A 261 -14.38 21.37 3.11
N ASP A 262 -14.21 21.59 1.81
CA ASP A 262 -15.29 21.87 0.85
C ASP A 262 -15.90 20.59 0.21
N GLY A 263 -15.41 19.40 0.60
CA GLY A 263 -15.84 18.11 0.07
C GLY A 263 -15.12 17.68 -1.21
N THR A 264 -14.21 18.49 -1.73
CA THR A 264 -13.37 18.09 -2.88
C THR A 264 -12.27 17.14 -2.46
N MET A 265 -11.81 16.29 -3.40
CA MET A 265 -10.70 15.39 -3.11
C MET A 265 -9.38 16.15 -3.08
N PHE A 266 -8.58 15.93 -2.04
CA PHE A 266 -7.17 16.36 -2.04
C PHE A 266 -6.37 15.60 -3.11
N GLY A 267 -6.79 14.36 -3.40
CA GLY A 267 -6.24 13.44 -4.38
C GLY A 267 -5.23 12.48 -3.76
N GLU A 268 -5.40 11.19 -4.03
CA GLU A 268 -4.55 10.13 -3.46
C GLU A 268 -3.07 10.30 -3.81
N GLU A 269 -2.75 10.76 -5.01
CA GLU A 269 -1.38 11.08 -5.45
C GLU A 269 -0.75 12.19 -4.58
N TYR A 270 -1.54 13.15 -4.14
CA TYR A 270 -1.07 14.34 -3.41
C TYR A 270 -0.90 14.11 -1.92
N THR A 271 -1.37 13.01 -1.37
CA THR A 271 -1.06 12.60 0.00
C THR A 271 0.45 12.51 0.20
N LEU A 272 1.12 11.73 -0.64
CA LEU A 272 2.58 11.60 -0.60
C LEU A 272 3.28 12.92 -0.91
N VAL A 273 2.79 13.70 -1.87
CA VAL A 273 3.37 15.00 -2.26
C VAL A 273 3.38 15.98 -1.09
N ALA A 274 2.26 16.12 -0.37
CA ALA A 274 2.14 17.03 0.77
C ALA A 274 3.01 16.59 1.96
N VAL A 275 3.02 15.29 2.26
CA VAL A 275 3.86 14.76 3.34
C VAL A 275 5.34 14.90 2.99
N ALA A 276 5.73 14.67 1.73
CA ALA A 276 7.10 14.86 1.26
C ALA A 276 7.53 16.34 1.30
N ASP A 277 6.66 17.28 0.93
CA ASP A 277 6.94 18.72 1.05
C ASP A 277 7.27 19.09 2.50
N TYR A 278 6.49 18.57 3.44
CA TYR A 278 6.72 18.78 4.87
C TYR A 278 8.05 18.16 5.32
N VAL A 279 8.29 16.89 5.03
CA VAL A 279 9.53 16.21 5.41
C VAL A 279 10.75 16.92 4.83
N LEU A 280 10.75 17.26 3.54
CA LEU A 280 11.86 17.92 2.85
C LEU A 280 12.13 19.36 3.34
N SER A 281 11.13 20.02 3.93
CA SER A 281 11.31 21.33 4.57
C SER A 281 12.16 21.25 5.84
N HIS A 282 12.26 20.05 6.47
CA HIS A 282 13.01 19.79 7.69
C HIS A 282 14.26 18.94 7.47
N THR A 283 14.14 17.90 6.63
CA THR A 283 15.20 16.93 6.36
C THR A 283 15.44 16.84 4.86
N LYS A 284 16.58 17.39 4.39
CA LYS A 284 16.96 17.27 2.98
C LYS A 284 17.42 15.87 2.66
N GLY A 285 16.97 15.34 1.53
CA GLY A 285 17.34 13.99 1.06
C GLY A 285 16.57 13.58 -0.19
N ALA A 286 16.85 12.38 -0.66
CA ALA A 286 16.16 11.84 -1.82
C ALA A 286 14.71 11.46 -1.51
N THR A 287 13.86 11.52 -2.53
CA THR A 287 12.51 10.93 -2.50
C THR A 287 12.38 9.83 -3.54
N VAL A 288 11.47 8.88 -3.31
CA VAL A 288 11.21 7.78 -4.23
C VAL A 288 9.70 7.57 -4.38
N SER A 289 9.23 7.41 -5.62
CA SER A 289 7.92 6.80 -5.87
C SER A 289 7.98 5.83 -7.05
N ASN A 290 6.89 5.10 -7.30
CA ASN A 290 6.85 4.23 -8.45
C ASN A 290 6.63 5.03 -9.76
N LEU A 291 6.93 4.40 -10.90
CA LEU A 291 6.83 5.00 -12.24
C LEU A 291 5.42 5.49 -12.61
N SER A 292 4.37 4.92 -12.01
CA SER A 292 2.98 5.30 -12.27
C SER A 292 2.46 6.41 -11.35
N SER A 293 3.29 6.95 -10.46
CA SER A 293 2.93 8.05 -9.57
C SER A 293 3.09 9.41 -10.26
N SER A 294 2.34 10.40 -9.75
CA SER A 294 2.37 11.77 -10.27
C SER A 294 3.78 12.38 -10.25
N ARG A 295 4.10 13.13 -11.29
CA ARG A 295 5.33 13.95 -11.34
C ARG A 295 5.35 15.08 -10.29
N ALA A 296 4.21 15.38 -9.67
CA ALA A 296 4.14 16.39 -8.61
C ALA A 296 5.13 16.13 -7.47
N LEU A 297 5.41 14.87 -7.13
CA LEU A 297 6.43 14.52 -6.15
C LEU A 297 7.83 14.93 -6.61
N ARG A 298 8.16 14.67 -7.89
CA ARG A 298 9.44 15.11 -8.48
C ARG A 298 9.58 16.63 -8.40
N ASP A 299 8.54 17.36 -8.84
CA ASP A 299 8.59 18.83 -8.88
C ASP A 299 8.75 19.43 -7.48
N VAL A 300 8.06 18.88 -6.48
CA VAL A 300 8.22 19.27 -5.06
C VAL A 300 9.62 18.94 -4.56
N THR A 301 10.14 17.77 -4.88
CA THR A 301 11.49 17.35 -4.47
C THR A 301 12.56 18.28 -5.05
N GLU A 302 12.47 18.59 -6.33
CA GLU A 302 13.40 19.50 -7.02
C GLU A 302 13.30 20.93 -6.50
N ARG A 303 12.08 21.41 -6.15
CA ARG A 303 11.87 22.72 -5.49
C ARG A 303 12.61 22.82 -4.17
N HIS A 304 12.77 21.70 -3.45
CA HIS A 304 13.60 21.65 -2.23
C HIS A 304 15.10 21.49 -2.49
N GLY A 305 15.55 21.45 -3.76
CA GLY A 305 16.94 21.21 -4.15
C GLY A 305 17.40 19.78 -3.89
N CYS A 306 16.47 18.84 -3.85
CA CYS A 306 16.70 17.41 -3.58
C CYS A 306 16.54 16.57 -4.85
N ARG A 307 16.91 15.29 -4.80
CA ARG A 307 16.82 14.35 -5.94
C ARG A 307 15.63 13.42 -5.79
N TYR A 308 14.86 13.31 -6.87
CA TYR A 308 13.81 12.33 -7.02
C TYR A 308 14.31 11.08 -7.77
N TYR A 309 13.84 9.91 -7.36
CA TYR A 309 14.09 8.65 -8.06
C TYR A 309 12.79 7.89 -8.28
N ALA A 310 12.68 7.26 -9.44
CA ALA A 310 11.56 6.37 -9.77
C ALA A 310 11.94 4.90 -9.55
N ALA A 311 10.99 4.10 -9.08
CA ALA A 311 11.10 2.65 -8.96
C ALA A 311 10.08 1.95 -9.85
N ALA A 312 10.27 0.66 -10.13
CA ALA A 312 9.21 -0.19 -10.66
C ALA A 312 7.98 -0.15 -9.74
N VAL A 313 6.80 -0.42 -10.30
CA VAL A 313 5.55 -0.43 -9.51
C VAL A 313 5.55 -1.57 -8.51
N GLY A 314 5.06 -1.26 -7.31
CA GLY A 314 4.96 -2.16 -6.17
C GLY A 314 5.87 -1.74 -5.02
N GLU A 315 5.33 -1.83 -3.82
CA GLU A 315 5.97 -1.36 -2.59
C GLU A 315 7.39 -1.91 -2.39
N VAL A 316 7.59 -3.20 -2.63
CA VAL A 316 8.92 -3.85 -2.50
C VAL A 316 9.98 -3.17 -3.37
N ASN A 317 9.61 -2.75 -4.59
CA ASN A 317 10.50 -2.07 -5.51
C ASN A 317 10.81 -0.64 -5.04
N VAL A 318 9.78 0.06 -4.53
CA VAL A 318 9.95 1.40 -3.94
C VAL A 318 10.87 1.33 -2.72
N VAL A 319 10.63 0.41 -1.80
CA VAL A 319 11.45 0.20 -0.59
C VAL A 319 12.90 -0.13 -0.97
N THR A 320 13.10 -1.02 -1.94
CA THR A 320 14.45 -1.37 -2.42
C THR A 320 15.18 -0.14 -2.93
N LYS A 321 14.52 0.67 -3.77
CA LYS A 321 15.10 1.91 -4.30
C LYS A 321 15.35 2.95 -3.20
N MET A 322 14.43 3.08 -2.23
CA MET A 322 14.61 3.98 -1.09
C MET A 322 15.88 3.66 -0.29
N LYS A 323 16.13 2.38 -0.03
CA LYS A 323 17.35 1.92 0.66
C LYS A 323 18.60 2.16 -0.16
N GLU A 324 18.54 1.88 -1.46
CA GLU A 324 19.66 2.08 -2.39
C GLU A 324 20.15 3.54 -2.41
N VAL A 325 19.20 4.49 -2.40
CA VAL A 325 19.52 5.92 -2.54
C VAL A 325 19.52 6.69 -1.21
N GLY A 326 19.24 6.01 -0.08
CA GLY A 326 19.10 6.65 1.22
C GLY A 326 17.96 7.67 1.27
N ALA A 327 16.81 7.35 0.69
CA ALA A 327 15.67 8.24 0.62
C ALA A 327 15.09 8.55 2.02
N VAL A 328 14.74 9.82 2.26
CA VAL A 328 14.17 10.27 3.53
C VAL A 328 12.66 10.09 3.59
N ILE A 329 12.02 9.96 2.43
CA ILE A 329 10.59 9.66 2.28
C ILE A 329 10.35 9.04 0.91
N GLY A 330 9.34 8.19 0.81
CA GLY A 330 8.88 7.62 -0.44
C GLY A 330 7.46 7.11 -0.34
N GLY A 331 7.01 6.42 -1.37
CA GLY A 331 5.67 5.84 -1.39
C GLY A 331 5.14 5.58 -2.78
N GLU A 332 3.83 5.45 -2.87
CA GLU A 332 3.13 5.21 -4.12
C GLU A 332 1.97 6.20 -4.28
N GLY A 333 1.63 6.55 -5.52
CA GLY A 333 0.56 7.49 -5.85
C GLY A 333 -0.87 7.02 -5.52
N ASN A 334 -1.00 5.91 -4.83
CA ASN A 334 -2.26 5.37 -4.33
C ASN A 334 -2.56 5.78 -2.86
N GLY A 335 -1.90 6.81 -2.36
CA GLY A 335 -2.02 7.28 -0.98
C GLY A 335 -1.04 6.61 0.00
N GLY A 336 -0.14 5.74 -0.50
CA GLY A 336 0.84 5.03 0.34
C GLY A 336 2.05 5.90 0.67
N VAL A 337 2.28 6.18 1.95
CA VAL A 337 3.43 6.94 2.48
C VAL A 337 4.38 5.99 3.19
N ILE A 338 5.66 6.02 2.84
CA ILE A 338 6.73 5.25 3.48
C ILE A 338 7.70 6.22 4.15
N TYR A 339 7.80 6.16 5.48
CA TYR A 339 8.70 7.01 6.25
C TYR A 339 9.72 6.17 7.03
N PRO A 340 10.99 6.13 6.57
CA PRO A 340 12.00 5.19 7.08
C PRO A 340 12.35 5.33 8.56
N GLU A 341 12.08 6.48 9.20
CA GLU A 341 12.33 6.66 10.65
C GLU A 341 11.49 5.70 11.52
N ILE A 342 10.37 5.17 11.00
CA ILE A 342 9.55 4.21 11.72
C ILE A 342 9.72 2.80 11.16
N HIS A 343 9.51 2.63 9.85
CA HIS A 343 9.70 1.35 9.12
C HIS A 343 9.71 1.57 7.60
N TYR A 344 10.02 0.52 6.86
CA TYR A 344 10.00 0.49 5.39
C TYR A 344 8.73 -0.22 4.88
N GLY A 345 7.58 0.38 5.11
CA GLY A 345 6.27 -0.02 4.62
C GLY A 345 5.34 1.18 4.49
N ARG A 346 4.30 1.06 3.68
CA ARG A 346 3.28 2.09 3.55
C ARG A 346 2.45 2.18 4.83
N ASP A 347 2.28 3.40 5.34
CA ASP A 347 1.69 3.63 6.66
C ASP A 347 0.81 4.87 6.67
N ALA A 348 -0.50 4.66 6.73
CA ALA A 348 -1.46 5.76 6.80
C ALA A 348 -1.43 6.49 8.15
N LEU A 349 -1.03 5.84 9.26
CA LEU A 349 -0.91 6.51 10.56
C LEU A 349 0.15 7.60 10.53
N VAL A 350 1.31 7.26 9.97
CA VAL A 350 2.40 8.23 9.74
C VAL A 350 1.94 9.33 8.78
N GLY A 351 1.29 8.94 7.68
CA GLY A 351 0.73 9.88 6.70
C GLY A 351 -0.21 10.89 7.36
N VAL A 352 -1.15 10.44 8.18
CA VAL A 352 -2.10 11.29 8.95
C VAL A 352 -1.37 12.25 9.88
N ALA A 353 -0.45 11.74 10.70
CA ALA A 353 0.23 12.56 11.70
C ALA A 353 1.12 13.64 11.07
N LEU A 354 1.87 13.30 10.01
CA LEU A 354 2.71 14.26 9.29
C LEU A 354 1.88 15.26 8.48
N PHE A 355 0.81 14.81 7.84
CA PHE A 355 -0.09 15.70 7.08
C PHE A 355 -0.78 16.71 8.01
N LEU A 356 -1.34 16.28 9.13
CA LEU A 356 -1.98 17.19 10.09
C LEU A 356 -0.98 18.18 10.69
N THR A 357 0.26 17.73 10.96
CA THR A 357 1.33 18.65 11.38
C THR A 357 1.62 19.70 10.32
N HIS A 358 1.73 19.26 9.05
CA HIS A 358 1.96 20.20 7.94
C HIS A 358 0.84 21.22 7.80
N LEU A 359 -0.41 20.76 7.81
CA LEU A 359 -1.60 21.60 7.72
C LEU A 359 -1.67 22.62 8.87
N ALA A 360 -1.45 22.16 10.11
CA ALA A 360 -1.45 23.02 11.29
C ALA A 360 -0.36 24.11 11.22
N ARG A 361 0.85 23.74 10.81
CA ARG A 361 1.97 24.69 10.69
C ARG A 361 1.82 25.68 9.55
N LYS A 362 1.12 25.29 8.47
CA LYS A 362 0.78 26.19 7.36
C LYS A 362 -0.35 27.17 7.72
N GLY A 363 -1.23 26.82 8.66
CA GLY A 363 -2.35 27.65 9.08
C GLY A 363 -3.35 27.96 7.95
N MET A 364 -3.56 27.01 7.05
CA MET A 364 -4.45 27.13 5.89
C MET A 364 -5.41 25.94 5.83
N SER A 365 -6.46 26.04 5.02
CA SER A 365 -7.36 24.90 4.76
C SER A 365 -6.71 23.84 3.88
N ALA A 366 -7.28 22.63 3.86
CA ALA A 366 -6.77 21.54 3.02
C ALA A 366 -6.85 21.88 1.53
N SER A 367 -7.93 22.49 1.06
CA SER A 367 -8.07 22.94 -0.33
C SER A 367 -7.04 24.01 -0.71
N ALA A 368 -6.78 24.95 0.19
CA ALA A 368 -5.75 25.98 0.00
C ALA A 368 -4.34 25.37 -0.05
N LEU A 369 -4.05 24.38 0.81
CA LEU A 369 -2.78 23.64 0.77
C LEU A 369 -2.65 22.88 -0.56
N ARG A 370 -3.71 22.18 -1.01
CA ARG A 370 -3.73 21.46 -2.29
C ARG A 370 -3.42 22.38 -3.47
N ALA A 371 -3.97 23.60 -3.46
CA ALA A 371 -3.73 24.60 -4.51
C ALA A 371 -2.27 25.11 -4.59
N THR A 372 -1.43 24.84 -3.59
CA THR A 372 0.00 25.20 -3.63
C THR A 372 0.85 24.22 -4.44
N TYR A 373 0.31 23.04 -4.75
CA TYR A 373 0.99 22.01 -5.53
C TYR A 373 0.61 22.09 -7.02
N PRO A 374 1.51 21.67 -7.93
CA PRO A 374 1.20 21.64 -9.36
C PRO A 374 -0.08 20.83 -9.63
N PRO A 375 -0.98 21.34 -10.46
CA PRO A 375 -2.19 20.60 -10.83
C PRO A 375 -1.88 19.60 -11.94
N TYR A 376 -1.84 18.33 -11.62
CA TYR A 376 -1.75 17.23 -12.57
C TYR A 376 -2.95 16.32 -12.46
N TYR A 377 -3.33 15.73 -13.58
CA TYR A 377 -4.40 14.75 -13.70
C TYR A 377 -3.86 13.49 -14.36
N ILE A 378 -4.19 12.32 -13.79
CA ILE A 378 -3.82 11.02 -14.32
C ILE A 378 -5.05 10.34 -14.91
N SER A 379 -5.01 10.06 -16.23
CA SER A 379 -5.98 9.23 -16.91
C SER A 379 -5.52 7.77 -16.90
N LYS A 380 -6.40 6.85 -16.48
CA LYS A 380 -6.08 5.42 -16.35
C LYS A 380 -6.88 4.62 -17.37
N ASN A 381 -6.20 4.12 -18.38
CA ASN A 381 -6.76 3.40 -19.51
C ASN A 381 -6.18 1.99 -19.64
N LYS A 382 -6.80 1.17 -20.47
CA LYS A 382 -6.27 -0.13 -20.91
C LYS A 382 -6.61 -0.37 -22.39
N ILE A 383 -5.78 -1.14 -23.04
CA ILE A 383 -6.07 -1.73 -24.34
C ILE A 383 -6.08 -3.26 -24.22
N GLU A 384 -7.16 -3.88 -24.67
CA GLU A 384 -7.29 -5.33 -24.75
C GLU A 384 -6.63 -5.82 -26.04
N LEU A 385 -5.83 -6.86 -25.92
CA LEU A 385 -5.10 -7.46 -27.03
C LEU A 385 -5.58 -8.89 -27.22
N THR A 386 -5.45 -9.39 -28.45
CA THR A 386 -5.70 -10.81 -28.68
C THR A 386 -4.51 -11.63 -28.17
N PRO A 387 -4.72 -12.91 -27.79
CA PRO A 387 -3.64 -13.75 -27.26
C PRO A 387 -2.45 -13.96 -28.21
N GLU A 388 -2.65 -13.73 -29.50
CA GLU A 388 -1.63 -13.86 -30.55
C GLU A 388 -0.65 -12.69 -30.59
N ILE A 389 -0.98 -11.56 -29.93
CA ILE A 389 -0.14 -10.36 -29.90
C ILE A 389 0.89 -10.48 -28.80
N ASP A 390 2.17 -10.46 -29.19
CA ASP A 390 3.27 -10.39 -28.23
C ASP A 390 3.36 -8.98 -27.61
N VAL A 391 2.90 -8.87 -26.37
CA VAL A 391 2.89 -7.60 -25.63
C VAL A 391 4.30 -7.04 -25.44
N ASP A 392 5.29 -7.90 -25.26
CA ASP A 392 6.69 -7.48 -25.04
C ASP A 392 7.28 -6.90 -26.36
N ASP A 393 6.90 -7.46 -27.50
CA ASP A 393 7.25 -6.87 -28.80
C ASP A 393 6.60 -5.50 -29.02
N VAL A 394 5.33 -5.36 -28.70
CA VAL A 394 4.62 -4.07 -28.78
C VAL A 394 5.32 -3.01 -27.91
N LEU A 395 5.63 -3.33 -26.66
CA LEU A 395 6.32 -2.41 -25.75
C LEU A 395 7.72 -2.05 -26.27
N ARG A 396 8.47 -3.01 -26.81
CA ARG A 396 9.78 -2.78 -27.40
C ARG A 396 9.69 -1.84 -28.62
N ARG A 397 8.70 -2.01 -29.49
CA ARG A 397 8.46 -1.14 -30.66
C ARG A 397 8.01 0.26 -30.22
N MET A 398 7.18 0.37 -29.19
CA MET A 398 6.80 1.67 -28.61
C MET A 398 8.01 2.40 -28.03
N LYS A 399 8.89 1.71 -27.29
CA LYS A 399 10.17 2.25 -26.81
C LYS A 399 11.02 2.79 -27.97
N ALA A 400 11.13 2.05 -29.07
CA ALA A 400 11.89 2.47 -30.24
C ALA A 400 11.27 3.70 -30.93
N LYS A 401 9.94 3.73 -31.05
CA LYS A 401 9.19 4.86 -31.64
C LYS A 401 9.43 6.17 -30.88
N TYR A 402 9.53 6.10 -29.57
CA TYR A 402 9.70 7.27 -28.69
C TYR A 402 11.14 7.43 -28.14
N ALA A 403 12.13 6.82 -28.82
CA ALA A 403 13.54 6.88 -28.39
C ALA A 403 14.15 8.30 -28.39
N HIS A 404 13.48 9.28 -28.98
CA HIS A 404 13.87 10.70 -28.96
C HIS A 404 13.38 11.44 -27.71
N GLU A 405 12.50 10.83 -26.91
CA GLU A 405 12.03 11.33 -25.61
C GLU A 405 12.80 10.67 -24.46
N GLN A 406 12.52 11.10 -23.22
CA GLN A 406 13.06 10.41 -22.05
C GLN A 406 12.27 9.13 -21.80
N VAL A 407 12.89 7.96 -22.03
CA VAL A 407 12.24 6.67 -21.84
C VAL A 407 12.86 5.93 -20.67
N ASN A 408 12.00 5.41 -19.78
CA ASN A 408 12.36 4.52 -18.69
C ASN A 408 11.65 3.17 -18.85
N ASP A 409 12.40 2.08 -18.88
CA ASP A 409 11.90 0.73 -19.15
C ASP A 409 12.15 -0.28 -18.01
N ILE A 410 12.32 0.21 -16.77
CA ILE A 410 12.50 -0.67 -15.60
C ILE A 410 11.23 -1.47 -15.25
N ASP A 411 10.04 -1.01 -15.71
CA ASP A 411 8.77 -1.70 -15.55
C ASP A 411 7.83 -1.30 -16.70
N GLY A 412 7.81 -2.07 -17.77
CA GLY A 412 7.13 -1.68 -19.01
C GLY A 412 7.85 -0.57 -19.77
N VAL A 413 7.13 0.46 -20.21
CA VAL A 413 7.71 1.60 -20.94
C VAL A 413 7.05 2.89 -20.43
N LYS A 414 7.79 3.72 -19.71
CA LYS A 414 7.38 5.09 -19.40
C LYS A 414 8.08 6.06 -20.34
N ILE A 415 7.31 6.95 -20.94
CA ILE A 415 7.77 8.01 -21.81
C ILE A 415 7.47 9.34 -21.12
N ASP A 416 8.50 10.07 -20.76
CA ASP A 416 8.42 11.41 -20.17
C ASP A 416 8.59 12.47 -21.25
N PHE A 417 7.54 13.26 -21.47
CA PHE A 417 7.55 14.46 -22.29
C PHE A 417 7.88 15.69 -21.40
N PRO A 418 8.14 16.87 -21.97
CA PRO A 418 8.48 18.05 -21.16
C PRO A 418 7.47 18.40 -20.07
N THR A 419 6.17 18.26 -20.31
CA THR A 419 5.09 18.65 -19.39
C THR A 419 4.12 17.53 -19.00
N GLU A 420 4.28 16.35 -19.56
CA GLU A 420 3.36 15.21 -19.40
C GLU A 420 4.14 13.89 -19.50
N TRP A 421 3.51 12.78 -19.14
CA TRP A 421 4.09 11.45 -19.32
C TRP A 421 3.02 10.40 -19.61
N VAL A 422 3.46 9.27 -20.20
CA VAL A 422 2.64 8.06 -20.33
C VAL A 422 3.43 6.85 -19.86
N HIS A 423 2.76 5.93 -19.18
CA HIS A 423 3.33 4.67 -18.71
C HIS A 423 2.53 3.49 -19.25
N LEU A 424 3.20 2.62 -20.00
CA LEU A 424 2.67 1.42 -20.63
C LEU A 424 3.13 0.18 -19.87
N ARG A 425 2.20 -0.59 -19.32
CA ARG A 425 2.54 -1.79 -18.54
C ARG A 425 1.74 -2.99 -18.97
N LYS A 426 2.43 -4.11 -19.14
CA LYS A 426 1.82 -5.42 -19.32
C LYS A 426 1.06 -5.83 -18.06
N SER A 427 -0.13 -6.40 -18.22
CA SER A 427 -0.80 -7.10 -17.13
C SER A 427 -0.19 -8.50 -16.96
N ASN A 428 -0.02 -8.92 -15.71
CA ASN A 428 0.47 -10.28 -15.40
C ASN A 428 -0.64 -11.36 -15.48
N THR A 429 -1.91 -10.93 -15.61
CA THR A 429 -3.06 -11.84 -15.49
C THR A 429 -3.98 -11.83 -16.72
N GLU A 430 -3.87 -10.83 -17.58
CA GLU A 430 -4.75 -10.61 -18.72
C GLU A 430 -3.97 -10.13 -19.93
N PRO A 431 -4.39 -10.42 -21.16
CA PRO A 431 -3.74 -9.92 -22.38
C PRO A 431 -4.08 -8.45 -22.61
N ILE A 432 -3.68 -7.58 -21.68
CA ILE A 432 -3.90 -6.13 -21.75
C ILE A 432 -2.61 -5.35 -21.54
N ILE A 433 -2.54 -4.17 -22.13
CA ILE A 433 -1.59 -3.12 -21.75
C ILE A 433 -2.36 -2.07 -20.95
N ARG A 434 -1.92 -1.79 -19.74
CA ARG A 434 -2.37 -0.65 -18.94
C ARG A 434 -1.67 0.59 -19.45
N ILE A 435 -2.43 1.67 -19.60
CA ILE A 435 -1.96 2.94 -20.15
C ILE A 435 -2.34 4.03 -19.16
N TYR A 436 -1.37 4.52 -18.42
CA TYR A 436 -1.55 5.66 -17.51
C TYR A 436 -0.88 6.86 -18.15
N SER A 437 -1.60 7.96 -18.29
CA SER A 437 -1.11 9.22 -18.83
C SER A 437 -1.37 10.34 -17.84
N GLU A 438 -0.38 11.20 -17.63
CA GLU A 438 -0.52 12.39 -16.80
C GLU A 438 -0.27 13.64 -17.62
N SER A 439 -1.15 14.63 -17.47
CA SER A 439 -0.98 15.96 -18.02
C SER A 439 -1.55 17.03 -17.07
N ARG A 440 -1.57 18.29 -17.49
CA ARG A 440 -1.99 19.45 -16.70
C ARG A 440 -3.47 19.47 -16.31
N ASP A 441 -4.31 18.75 -17.08
CA ASP A 441 -5.74 18.64 -16.86
C ASP A 441 -6.29 17.33 -17.46
N GLU A 442 -7.54 17.00 -17.17
CA GLU A 442 -8.22 15.80 -17.61
C GLU A 442 -8.23 15.66 -19.14
N ALA A 443 -8.63 16.71 -19.84
CA ALA A 443 -8.75 16.68 -21.30
C ALA A 443 -7.39 16.44 -21.98
N ALA A 444 -6.32 17.04 -21.46
CA ALA A 444 -4.97 16.84 -21.98
C ALA A 444 -4.45 15.44 -21.68
N ALA A 445 -4.72 14.90 -20.47
CA ALA A 445 -4.33 13.54 -20.11
C ALA A 445 -5.05 12.48 -20.97
N ASP A 446 -6.34 12.67 -21.21
CA ASP A 446 -7.14 11.78 -22.08
C ASP A 446 -6.67 11.86 -23.54
N ALA A 447 -6.42 13.06 -24.07
CA ALA A 447 -5.89 13.23 -25.42
C ALA A 447 -4.53 12.55 -25.60
N LEU A 448 -3.65 12.60 -24.59
CA LEU A 448 -2.38 11.88 -24.61
C LEU A 448 -2.61 10.36 -24.61
N ALA A 449 -3.54 9.86 -23.78
CA ALA A 449 -3.89 8.43 -23.77
C ALA A 449 -4.39 7.96 -25.13
N GLU A 450 -5.32 8.70 -25.76
CA GLU A 450 -5.88 8.38 -27.07
C GLU A 450 -4.81 8.35 -28.16
N LYS A 451 -3.90 9.34 -28.17
CA LYS A 451 -2.75 9.37 -29.08
C LYS A 451 -1.90 8.10 -28.95
N ILE A 452 -1.56 7.73 -27.71
CA ILE A 452 -0.72 6.55 -27.46
C ILE A 452 -1.45 5.25 -27.81
N ILE A 453 -2.75 5.14 -27.56
CA ILE A 453 -3.58 4.00 -27.98
C ILE A 453 -3.58 3.87 -29.51
N ALA A 454 -3.71 4.97 -30.24
CA ALA A 454 -3.63 4.97 -31.69
C ALA A 454 -2.24 4.52 -32.18
N ASP A 455 -1.19 4.97 -31.52
CA ASP A 455 0.19 4.56 -31.84
C ASP A 455 0.43 3.06 -31.59
N ILE A 456 -0.09 2.52 -30.46
CA ILE A 456 -0.04 1.08 -30.16
C ILE A 456 -0.74 0.29 -31.27
N ARG A 457 -1.96 0.70 -31.67
CA ARG A 457 -2.70 0.05 -32.76
C ARG A 457 -1.94 0.08 -34.10
N SER A 458 -1.31 1.20 -34.40
CA SER A 458 -0.46 1.34 -35.61
C SER A 458 0.75 0.41 -35.56
N VAL A 459 1.38 0.28 -34.37
CA VAL A 459 2.51 -0.62 -34.16
C VAL A 459 2.09 -2.09 -34.31
N ILE A 460 0.88 -2.45 -33.92
CA ILE A 460 0.36 -3.82 -34.05
C ILE A 460 0.01 -4.14 -35.51
N ALA A 461 -0.51 -3.17 -36.25
CA ALA A 461 -0.99 -3.37 -37.62
C ALA A 461 0.13 -3.43 -38.67
N GLY A 462 1.29 -2.86 -38.41
CA GLY A 462 2.43 -2.77 -39.34
C GLY A 462 3.74 -3.25 -38.85
#